data_7343559db46786b22447bda5191a6d00
#
_entry.id   7343559db46786b22447bda5191a6d00
#
_cell.length_a   1.000
_cell.length_b   1.000
_cell.length_c   1.000
_cell.angle_alpha   90.00
_cell.angle_beta   90.00
_cell.angle_gamma   90.00
#
_symmetry.space_group_name_H-M   'P 1'
#
loop_
_entity.id
_entity.type
_entity.pdbx_description
1 polymer ?
#
loop_
_entity_poly.entity_id
_entity_poly.type
_entity_poly.pdbx_seq_one_letter_code
_entity_poly.pdbx_strand_id
1 'polypeptide(L)'
;WNVTRHAGSMIRVPRRAAMTRTVGGQFPKGFDPTRWGIPASMVGDVDKIALWNIVTTVDAYLGAGFTPAEILESIHPSLVASTQGTGFGGMASMRKLYLDRFLNHEIPTDILQEALPNVVAAHVMQSYIGGYGNMIQPVSACATAAVSLEEGVDKIALGKADFVVTGAIDDIGVESVIGFGNMNATANSEEMYGKGIDARFFSRANDRRRGGFLESQGGGTILVTRGDIAEKLGLPVAAVVGFIHSYADGAHTSIPAPGLGALAAGLGG
;
A
#
# COMPACT_ATOMS: atom_id res chain seq x y z
N TRP A 1 23.59 7.37 28.99
CA TRP A 1 24.38 8.56 28.68
C TRP A 1 23.61 9.78 29.12
N ASN A 2 24.17 10.59 30.02
CA ASN A 2 23.59 11.89 30.37
C ASN A 2 24.31 12.96 29.53
N VAL A 3 23.54 13.72 28.75
CA VAL A 3 24.06 14.85 27.99
C VAL A 3 23.61 16.14 28.67
N THR A 4 24.53 16.84 29.28
CA THR A 4 24.26 18.16 29.86
C THR A 4 24.61 19.24 28.84
N ARG A 5 23.64 20.10 28.52
CA ARG A 5 23.84 21.24 27.62
C ARG A 5 23.69 22.54 28.43
N HIS A 6 24.62 23.45 28.23
CA HIS A 6 24.54 24.79 28.82
C HIS A 6 23.88 25.77 27.85
N ALA A 7 23.11 26.71 28.36
CA ALA A 7 22.52 27.78 27.55
C ALA A 7 23.62 28.52 26.77
N GLY A 8 23.40 28.74 25.48
CA GLY A 8 24.37 29.36 24.59
C GLY A 8 25.42 28.40 23.96
N SER A 9 25.38 27.10 24.27
CA SER A 9 26.29 26.15 23.64
C SER A 9 25.97 25.98 22.15
N MET A 10 26.98 26.11 21.29
CA MET A 10 26.84 25.81 19.87
C MET A 10 26.75 24.31 19.66
N ILE A 11 25.72 23.86 18.96
CA ILE A 11 25.54 22.48 18.57
C ILE A 11 25.76 22.38 17.06
N ARG A 12 26.71 21.54 16.64
CA ARG A 12 26.82 21.17 15.24
C ARG A 12 25.84 20.06 14.93
N VAL A 13 24.77 20.39 14.20
CA VAL A 13 23.87 19.39 13.66
C VAL A 13 24.44 18.96 12.32
N PRO A 14 24.66 17.65 12.07
CA PRO A 14 25.08 17.19 10.75
C PRO A 14 24.09 17.68 9.72
N ARG A 15 24.56 18.40 8.69
CA ARG A 15 23.72 18.76 7.56
C ARG A 15 23.38 17.46 6.82
N ARG A 16 22.10 17.20 6.64
CA ARG A 16 21.67 16.09 5.79
C ARG A 16 22.23 16.31 4.39
N ALA A 17 22.72 15.26 3.78
CA ALA A 17 23.06 15.30 2.36
C ALA A 17 21.84 15.75 1.56
N ALA A 18 22.05 16.55 0.50
CA ALA A 18 20.95 16.94 -0.38
C ALA A 18 20.36 15.67 -1.01
N MET A 19 19.03 15.57 -1.01
CA MET A 19 18.37 14.46 -1.70
C MET A 19 18.57 14.62 -3.22
N THR A 20 19.04 13.57 -3.85
CA THR A 20 19.21 13.49 -5.31
C THR A 20 17.98 12.94 -6.02
N ARG A 21 17.00 12.46 -5.26
CA ARG A 21 15.71 11.94 -5.70
C ARG A 21 14.64 12.86 -5.12
N THR A 22 14.12 13.78 -5.91
CA THR A 22 13.23 14.85 -5.42
C THR A 22 11.85 14.79 -6.06
N VAL A 23 11.59 13.79 -6.89
CA VAL A 23 10.32 13.61 -7.59
C VAL A 23 9.74 12.26 -7.19
N GLY A 24 8.47 12.25 -6.83
CA GLY A 24 7.68 11.07 -6.48
C GLY A 24 6.19 11.37 -6.61
N GLY A 25 5.38 10.33 -6.76
CA GLY A 25 3.94 10.46 -6.76
C GLY A 25 3.43 10.78 -5.35
N GLN A 26 2.54 11.74 -5.23
CA GLN A 26 1.97 12.16 -3.94
C GLN A 26 0.46 12.27 -4.04
N PHE A 27 -0.22 12.06 -2.92
CA PHE A 27 -1.64 12.37 -2.82
C PHE A 27 -1.90 13.86 -3.15
N PRO A 28 -3.03 14.18 -3.79
CA PRO A 28 -3.40 15.54 -4.08
C PRO A 28 -3.45 16.40 -2.81
N LYS A 29 -3.05 17.66 -2.92
CA LYS A 29 -3.22 18.62 -1.83
C LYS A 29 -4.71 18.77 -1.49
N GLY A 30 -5.04 18.77 -0.20
CA GLY A 30 -6.42 18.88 0.27
C GLY A 30 -7.20 17.57 0.27
N PHE A 31 -6.50 16.43 0.13
CA PHE A 31 -7.12 15.13 0.38
C PHE A 31 -7.65 15.08 1.81
N ASP A 32 -8.94 14.80 1.94
CA ASP A 32 -9.67 14.75 3.21
C ASP A 32 -10.47 13.46 3.30
N PRO A 33 -10.02 12.47 4.11
CA PRO A 33 -10.66 11.17 4.22
C PRO A 33 -12.08 11.25 4.82
N THR A 34 -12.43 12.32 5.52
CA THR A 34 -13.77 12.48 6.10
C THR A 34 -14.87 12.55 5.03
N ARG A 35 -14.53 12.93 3.81
CA ARG A 35 -15.45 12.92 2.67
C ARG A 35 -15.94 11.53 2.27
N TRP A 36 -15.24 10.49 2.69
CA TRP A 36 -15.61 9.08 2.52
C TRP A 36 -16.27 8.49 3.76
N GLY A 37 -16.74 9.34 4.69
CA GLY A 37 -17.45 8.91 5.90
C GLY A 37 -16.53 8.49 7.04
N ILE A 38 -15.22 8.68 6.93
CA ILE A 38 -14.28 8.37 8.01
C ILE A 38 -14.44 9.42 9.13
N PRO A 39 -14.67 9.00 10.38
CA PRO A 39 -14.80 9.94 11.50
C PRO A 39 -13.55 10.79 11.68
N ALA A 40 -13.72 12.10 11.93
CA ALA A 40 -12.60 13.01 12.13
C ALA A 40 -11.69 12.59 13.30
N SER A 41 -12.22 11.91 14.31
CA SER A 41 -11.45 11.35 15.42
C SER A 41 -10.44 10.27 14.97
N MET A 42 -10.74 9.52 13.94
CA MET A 42 -9.82 8.50 13.42
C MET A 42 -8.66 9.11 12.63
N VAL A 43 -8.83 10.28 12.02
CA VAL A 43 -7.83 10.89 11.13
C VAL A 43 -6.51 11.21 11.83
N GLY A 44 -6.55 11.50 13.15
CA GLY A 44 -5.35 11.78 13.95
C GLY A 44 -4.68 10.55 14.57
N ASP A 45 -5.47 9.51 14.82
CA ASP A 45 -5.06 8.36 15.63
C ASP A 45 -4.62 7.16 14.80
N VAL A 46 -5.25 6.97 13.62
CA VAL A 46 -4.98 5.84 12.72
C VAL A 46 -3.85 6.20 11.74
N ASP A 47 -3.01 5.20 11.39
CA ASP A 47 -1.98 5.43 10.38
C ASP A 47 -2.61 5.82 9.03
N LYS A 48 -1.99 6.77 8.36
CA LYS A 48 -2.53 7.31 7.10
C LYS A 48 -2.73 6.26 6.01
N ILE A 49 -1.90 5.20 5.97
CA ILE A 49 -2.10 4.13 4.98
C ILE A 49 -3.36 3.32 5.26
N ALA A 50 -3.72 3.12 6.52
CA ALA A 50 -4.98 2.47 6.88
C ALA A 50 -6.19 3.34 6.49
N LEU A 51 -6.11 4.66 6.71
CA LEU A 51 -7.14 5.60 6.24
C LEU A 51 -7.27 5.58 4.71
N TRP A 52 -6.16 5.56 3.99
CA TRP A 52 -6.19 5.47 2.52
C TRP A 52 -6.77 4.14 2.05
N ASN A 53 -6.44 3.05 2.74
CA ASN A 53 -6.99 1.73 2.43
C ASN A 53 -8.52 1.69 2.64
N ILE A 54 -9.04 2.30 3.71
CA ILE A 54 -10.48 2.46 3.90
C ILE A 54 -11.08 3.27 2.76
N VAL A 55 -10.49 4.42 2.41
CA VAL A 55 -10.98 5.29 1.33
C VAL A 55 -11.05 4.54 0.00
N THR A 56 -9.98 3.83 -0.39
CA THR A 56 -9.97 3.06 -1.65
C THR A 56 -11.00 1.93 -1.64
N THR A 57 -11.26 1.34 -0.47
CA THR A 57 -12.29 0.31 -0.33
C THR A 57 -13.69 0.90 -0.44
N VAL A 58 -13.96 2.01 0.24
CA VAL A 58 -15.25 2.72 0.10
C VAL A 58 -15.48 3.13 -1.36
N ASP A 59 -14.47 3.67 -2.01
CA ASP A 59 -14.52 4.09 -3.41
C ASP A 59 -14.80 2.91 -4.35
N ALA A 60 -14.18 1.74 -4.09
CA ALA A 60 -14.42 0.52 -4.86
C ALA A 60 -15.88 0.05 -4.74
N TYR A 61 -16.47 0.06 -3.55
CA TYR A 61 -17.89 -0.27 -3.36
C TYR A 61 -18.81 0.75 -4.00
N LEU A 62 -18.55 2.04 -3.83
CA LEU A 62 -19.33 3.11 -4.48
C LEU A 62 -19.25 3.02 -6.01
N GLY A 63 -18.06 2.77 -6.55
CA GLY A 63 -17.84 2.60 -7.98
C GLY A 63 -18.53 1.34 -8.54
N ALA A 64 -18.66 0.30 -7.74
CA ALA A 64 -19.39 -0.91 -8.08
C ALA A 64 -20.91 -0.79 -7.89
N GLY A 65 -21.38 0.25 -7.19
CA GLY A 65 -22.81 0.55 -7.04
C GLY A 65 -23.54 -0.31 -6.01
N PHE A 66 -22.84 -0.90 -5.07
CA PHE A 66 -23.43 -1.64 -3.94
C PHE A 66 -22.65 -1.39 -2.65
N THR A 67 -23.22 -1.76 -1.53
CA THR A 67 -22.67 -1.59 -0.18
C THR A 67 -22.22 -2.92 0.41
N PRO A 68 -21.33 -2.92 1.42
CA PRO A 68 -21.00 -4.14 2.17
C PRO A 68 -22.25 -4.81 2.77
N ALA A 69 -23.20 -4.03 3.25
CA ALA A 69 -24.43 -4.58 3.85
C ALA A 69 -25.24 -5.42 2.86
N GLU A 70 -25.40 -4.95 1.62
CA GLU A 70 -26.10 -5.70 0.56
C GLU A 70 -25.40 -7.02 0.22
N ILE A 71 -24.06 -7.05 0.25
CA ILE A 71 -23.28 -8.28 0.09
C ILE A 71 -23.55 -9.25 1.26
N LEU A 72 -23.55 -8.74 2.48
CA LEU A 72 -23.75 -9.54 3.69
C LEU A 72 -25.18 -10.07 3.87
N GLU A 73 -26.17 -9.51 3.18
CA GLU A 73 -27.52 -10.09 3.11
C GLU A 73 -27.55 -11.42 2.33
N SER A 74 -26.61 -11.61 1.41
CA SER A 74 -26.60 -12.74 0.49
C SER A 74 -25.43 -13.69 0.70
N ILE A 75 -24.33 -13.21 1.25
CA ILE A 75 -23.11 -13.97 1.52
C ILE A 75 -22.87 -14.00 3.04
N HIS A 76 -22.67 -15.21 3.58
CA HIS A 76 -22.38 -15.35 5.00
C HIS A 76 -21.10 -14.58 5.37
N PRO A 77 -21.10 -13.78 6.46
CA PRO A 77 -19.95 -12.92 6.80
C PRO A 77 -18.62 -13.65 6.95
N SER A 78 -18.62 -14.95 7.28
CA SER A 78 -17.40 -15.78 7.34
C SER A 78 -16.81 -16.12 5.96
N LEU A 79 -17.55 -15.88 4.86
CA LEU A 79 -17.11 -16.08 3.49
C LEU A 79 -16.74 -14.77 2.79
N VAL A 80 -16.79 -13.66 3.52
CA VAL A 80 -16.28 -12.35 3.08
C VAL A 80 -14.88 -12.17 3.65
N ALA A 81 -13.86 -12.24 2.80
CA ALA A 81 -12.45 -12.23 3.17
C ALA A 81 -11.74 -10.95 2.73
N SER A 82 -10.55 -10.72 3.29
CA SER A 82 -9.63 -9.68 2.83
C SER A 82 -8.24 -10.24 2.60
N THR A 83 -7.63 -9.83 1.48
CA THR A 83 -6.22 -10.07 1.17
C THR A 83 -5.48 -8.77 0.87
N GLN A 84 -6.00 -7.64 1.37
CA GLN A 84 -5.34 -6.34 1.17
C GLN A 84 -3.97 -6.30 1.84
N GLY A 85 -2.95 -5.90 1.09
CA GLY A 85 -1.55 -5.93 1.50
C GLY A 85 -0.90 -4.54 1.61
N THR A 86 0.30 -4.52 2.12
CA THR A 86 1.21 -3.36 2.13
C THR A 86 2.65 -3.85 2.09
N GLY A 87 3.53 -3.14 1.39
CA GLY A 87 4.95 -3.49 1.35
C GLY A 87 5.72 -3.04 2.58
N PHE A 88 5.32 -1.92 3.19
CA PHE A 88 6.05 -1.29 4.30
C PHE A 88 5.28 -1.26 5.62
N GLY A 89 3.97 -1.40 5.61
CA GLY A 89 3.15 -1.19 6.81
C GLY A 89 3.06 0.28 7.24
N GLY A 90 2.67 0.51 8.48
CA GLY A 90 2.48 1.83 9.09
C GLY A 90 3.79 2.55 9.40
N MET A 91 4.53 2.96 8.37
CA MET A 91 5.84 3.64 8.52
C MET A 91 5.75 4.96 9.28
N ALA A 92 4.65 5.70 9.13
CA ALA A 92 4.44 6.95 9.87
C ALA A 92 4.28 6.67 11.38
N SER A 93 3.52 5.64 11.72
CA SER A 93 3.34 5.19 13.10
C SER A 93 4.60 4.58 13.69
N MET A 94 5.34 3.80 12.89
CA MET A 94 6.65 3.27 13.28
C MET A 94 7.62 4.40 13.62
N ARG A 95 7.65 5.46 12.82
CA ARG A 95 8.47 6.64 13.09
C ARG A 95 8.05 7.34 14.39
N LYS A 96 6.75 7.54 14.62
CA LYS A 96 6.23 8.10 15.88
C LYS A 96 6.65 7.23 17.07
N LEU A 97 6.51 5.91 16.97
CA LEU A 97 6.88 4.99 18.04
C LEU A 97 8.36 5.11 18.42
N TYR A 98 9.26 5.23 17.46
CA TYR A 98 10.69 5.27 17.73
C TYR A 98 11.25 6.67 17.93
N LEU A 99 10.89 7.64 17.11
CA LEU A 99 11.48 8.99 17.17
C LEU A 99 10.79 9.92 18.14
N ASP A 100 9.46 9.98 18.14
CA ASP A 100 8.73 10.92 18.97
C ASP A 100 8.85 10.56 20.45
N ARG A 101 8.94 9.26 20.76
CA ARG A 101 9.26 8.79 22.11
C ARG A 101 10.57 9.40 22.64
N PHE A 102 11.60 9.45 21.80
CA PHE A 102 12.92 9.95 22.20
C PHE A 102 13.02 11.49 22.17
N LEU A 103 12.28 12.12 21.26
CA LEU A 103 12.34 13.57 21.04
C LEU A 103 11.31 14.35 21.88
N ASN A 104 10.10 13.83 21.96
CA ASN A 104 8.97 14.55 22.55
C ASN A 104 8.48 13.95 23.87
N HIS A 105 8.98 12.76 24.25
CA HIS A 105 8.53 12.00 25.43
C HIS A 105 7.03 11.63 25.43
N GLU A 106 6.38 11.72 24.28
CA GLU A 106 4.98 11.35 24.10
C GLU A 106 4.87 9.98 23.43
N ILE A 107 4.02 9.12 23.98
CA ILE A 107 3.73 7.81 23.40
C ILE A 107 2.21 7.69 23.29
N PRO A 108 1.64 7.79 22.09
CA PRO A 108 0.24 7.44 21.85
C PRO A 108 -0.01 5.97 22.27
N THR A 109 -1.14 5.69 22.89
CA THR A 109 -1.44 4.39 23.50
C THR A 109 -1.45 3.25 22.47
N ASP A 110 -1.96 3.52 21.27
CA ASP A 110 -2.19 2.50 20.24
C ASP A 110 -1.17 2.51 19.10
N ILE A 111 -0.12 3.32 19.24
CA ILE A 111 0.86 3.54 18.16
C ILE A 111 1.55 2.24 17.71
N LEU A 112 1.71 1.26 18.57
CA LEU A 112 2.28 -0.02 18.21
C LEU A 112 1.37 -0.79 17.27
N GLN A 113 0.06 -0.80 17.54
CA GLN A 113 -0.92 -1.47 16.68
C GLN A 113 -0.92 -0.84 15.28
N GLU A 114 -0.94 0.49 15.22
CA GLU A 114 -0.93 1.23 13.95
C GLU A 114 0.35 1.01 13.11
N ALA A 115 1.44 0.57 13.75
CA ALA A 115 2.67 0.21 13.06
C ALA A 115 2.66 -1.20 12.45
N LEU A 116 1.73 -2.06 12.86
CA LEU A 116 1.65 -3.44 12.37
C LEU A 116 0.96 -3.51 11.00
N PRO A 117 1.56 -4.22 10.01
CA PRO A 117 1.00 -4.30 8.67
C PRO A 117 -0.43 -4.82 8.59
N ASN A 118 -0.77 -5.82 9.41
CA ASN A 118 -2.12 -6.44 9.40
C ASN A 118 -3.24 -5.50 9.82
N VAL A 119 -2.94 -4.45 10.57
CA VAL A 119 -3.93 -3.48 11.05
C VAL A 119 -4.51 -2.67 9.90
N VAL A 120 -3.76 -2.48 8.83
CA VAL A 120 -4.21 -1.79 7.61
C VAL A 120 -5.47 -2.44 7.02
N ALA A 121 -5.49 -3.77 6.91
CA ALA A 121 -6.68 -4.50 6.45
C ALA A 121 -7.72 -4.68 7.56
N ALA A 122 -7.30 -4.79 8.82
CA ALA A 122 -8.19 -4.95 9.95
C ALA A 122 -9.15 -3.77 10.12
N HIS A 123 -8.67 -2.55 9.94
CA HIS A 123 -9.53 -1.35 9.95
C HIS A 123 -10.66 -1.41 8.90
N VAL A 124 -10.35 -1.89 7.71
CA VAL A 124 -11.35 -2.05 6.65
C VAL A 124 -12.40 -3.08 7.03
N MET A 125 -11.96 -4.25 7.47
CA MET A 125 -12.88 -5.36 7.82
C MET A 125 -13.76 -5.01 9.02
N GLN A 126 -13.18 -4.40 10.05
CA GLN A 126 -13.89 -4.06 11.27
C GLN A 126 -14.80 -2.84 11.13
N SER A 127 -14.31 -1.77 10.48
CA SER A 127 -14.99 -0.46 10.52
C SER A 127 -15.95 -0.26 9.36
N TYR A 128 -15.75 -0.96 8.24
CA TYR A 128 -16.53 -0.72 7.04
C TYR A 128 -17.29 -1.95 6.53
N ILE A 129 -16.63 -3.10 6.42
CA ILE A 129 -17.24 -4.29 5.81
C ILE A 129 -18.10 -5.07 6.80
N GLY A 130 -17.63 -5.29 8.03
CA GLY A 130 -18.34 -6.08 9.04
C GLY A 130 -18.27 -7.61 8.81
N GLY A 131 -17.48 -8.08 7.83
CA GLY A 131 -17.19 -9.49 7.62
C GLY A 131 -16.17 -10.01 8.62
N TYR A 132 -16.20 -11.33 8.86
CA TYR A 132 -15.22 -12.02 9.71
C TYR A 132 -14.65 -13.28 9.04
N GLY A 133 -14.58 -13.25 7.71
CA GLY A 133 -13.89 -14.26 6.92
C GLY A 133 -12.38 -14.21 7.08
N ASN A 134 -11.70 -15.00 6.30
CA ASN A 134 -10.25 -15.08 6.36
C ASN A 134 -9.60 -13.73 6.00
N MET A 135 -8.70 -13.27 6.86
CA MET A 135 -7.90 -12.06 6.61
C MET A 135 -6.43 -12.44 6.55
N ILE A 136 -5.83 -12.27 5.38
CA ILE A 136 -4.40 -12.42 5.15
C ILE A 136 -3.85 -11.12 4.62
N GLN A 137 -2.67 -10.76 5.08
CA GLN A 137 -1.96 -9.59 4.62
C GLN A 137 -0.69 -10.00 3.87
N PRO A 138 -0.71 -10.05 2.54
CA PRO A 138 0.49 -10.28 1.76
C PRO A 138 1.50 -9.14 1.92
N VAL A 139 2.77 -9.51 1.96
CA VAL A 139 3.91 -8.59 1.90
C VAL A 139 4.86 -9.12 0.83
N SER A 140 4.80 -8.57 -0.37
CA SER A 140 5.56 -9.01 -1.54
C SER A 140 6.23 -7.84 -2.26
N ALA A 141 6.78 -6.91 -1.47
CA ALA A 141 7.41 -5.68 -1.95
C ALA A 141 6.51 -4.95 -2.99
N CYS A 142 7.06 -4.56 -4.14
CA CYS A 142 6.32 -3.85 -5.19
C CYS A 142 5.21 -4.70 -5.84
N ALA A 143 5.25 -6.02 -5.72
CA ALA A 143 4.26 -6.95 -6.26
C ALA A 143 3.07 -7.22 -5.32
N THR A 144 3.04 -6.61 -4.13
CA THR A 144 2.05 -6.91 -3.09
C THR A 144 0.61 -6.85 -3.59
N ALA A 145 0.25 -5.89 -4.42
CA ALA A 145 -1.11 -5.77 -4.93
C ALA A 145 -1.50 -6.95 -5.85
N ALA A 146 -0.58 -7.39 -6.71
CA ALA A 146 -0.82 -8.54 -7.59
C ALA A 146 -0.90 -9.84 -6.80
N VAL A 147 0.00 -10.05 -5.82
CA VAL A 147 -0.04 -11.20 -4.91
C VAL A 147 -1.31 -11.17 -4.04
N SER A 148 -1.77 -10.01 -3.62
CA SER A 148 -3.05 -9.87 -2.92
C SER A 148 -4.23 -10.37 -3.76
N LEU A 149 -4.23 -10.04 -5.05
CA LEU A 149 -5.27 -10.51 -5.97
C LEU A 149 -5.18 -12.04 -6.18
N GLU A 150 -3.98 -12.59 -6.37
CA GLU A 150 -3.75 -14.04 -6.46
C GLU A 150 -4.29 -14.77 -5.22
N GLU A 151 -3.90 -14.33 -4.03
CA GLU A 151 -4.39 -14.89 -2.77
C GLU A 151 -5.92 -14.82 -2.65
N GLY A 152 -6.53 -13.74 -3.13
CA GLY A 152 -7.98 -13.59 -3.16
C GLY A 152 -8.65 -14.60 -4.10
N VAL A 153 -8.13 -14.78 -5.28
CA VAL A 153 -8.60 -15.77 -6.26
C VAL A 153 -8.45 -17.20 -5.75
N ASP A 154 -7.32 -17.51 -5.13
CA ASP A 154 -7.06 -18.82 -4.51
C ASP A 154 -8.04 -19.12 -3.37
N LYS A 155 -8.39 -18.14 -2.54
CA LYS A 155 -9.40 -18.35 -1.50
C LYS A 155 -10.77 -18.69 -2.07
N ILE A 156 -11.15 -18.04 -3.17
CA ILE A 156 -12.38 -18.34 -3.87
C ILE A 156 -12.32 -19.74 -4.50
N ALA A 157 -11.24 -20.07 -5.21
CA ALA A 157 -11.07 -21.38 -5.83
C ALA A 157 -11.06 -22.52 -4.83
N LEU A 158 -10.53 -22.31 -3.63
CA LEU A 158 -10.52 -23.28 -2.53
C LEU A 158 -11.82 -23.33 -1.72
N GLY A 159 -12.83 -22.54 -2.05
CA GLY A 159 -14.10 -22.45 -1.29
C GLY A 159 -13.96 -21.86 0.11
N LYS A 160 -12.89 -21.10 0.38
CA LYS A 160 -12.64 -20.44 1.67
C LYS A 160 -13.28 -19.05 1.75
N ALA A 161 -13.65 -18.48 0.61
CA ALA A 161 -14.38 -17.22 0.51
C ALA A 161 -15.26 -17.24 -0.74
N ASP A 162 -16.36 -16.51 -0.68
CA ASP A 162 -17.24 -16.23 -1.80
C ASP A 162 -17.05 -14.82 -2.33
N PHE A 163 -16.60 -13.92 -1.47
CA PHE A 163 -16.30 -12.53 -1.80
C PHE A 163 -15.00 -12.10 -1.11
N VAL A 164 -14.11 -11.44 -1.84
CA VAL A 164 -12.80 -11.02 -1.34
C VAL A 164 -12.51 -9.57 -1.70
N VAL A 165 -12.09 -8.82 -0.70
CA VAL A 165 -11.55 -7.47 -0.87
C VAL A 165 -10.04 -7.59 -1.01
N THR A 166 -9.50 -7.25 -2.17
CA THR A 166 -8.08 -7.40 -2.49
C THR A 166 -7.45 -6.05 -2.83
N GLY A 167 -6.13 -5.99 -2.88
CA GLY A 167 -5.39 -4.81 -3.27
C GLY A 167 -4.19 -4.56 -2.39
N ALA A 168 -3.61 -3.40 -2.52
CA ALA A 168 -2.54 -2.95 -1.64
C ALA A 168 -2.47 -1.44 -1.57
N ILE A 169 -1.84 -0.95 -0.51
CA ILE A 169 -1.62 0.46 -0.26
C ILE A 169 -0.22 0.65 0.33
N ASP A 170 0.49 1.67 -0.12
CA ASP A 170 1.77 2.05 0.45
C ASP A 170 1.95 3.57 0.52
N ASP A 171 2.79 3.98 1.45
CA ASP A 171 3.27 5.35 1.58
C ASP A 171 4.74 5.44 1.18
N ILE A 172 5.15 6.60 0.71
CA ILE A 172 6.56 6.95 0.57
C ILE A 172 7.01 7.77 1.77
N GLY A 173 7.95 7.23 2.54
CA GLY A 173 8.63 7.95 3.59
C GLY A 173 10.01 8.45 3.15
N VAL A 174 10.59 9.33 3.94
CA VAL A 174 11.99 9.77 3.74
C VAL A 174 12.95 8.58 3.74
N GLU A 175 12.65 7.57 4.54
CA GLU A 175 13.43 6.36 4.71
C GLU A 175 13.47 5.53 3.42
N SER A 176 12.33 5.35 2.76
CA SER A 176 12.25 4.62 1.49
C SER A 176 12.97 5.37 0.38
N VAL A 177 12.74 6.68 0.26
CA VAL A 177 13.39 7.52 -0.76
C VAL A 177 14.92 7.49 -0.62
N ILE A 178 15.43 7.60 0.61
CA ILE A 178 16.87 7.52 0.87
C ILE A 178 17.38 6.09 0.60
N GLY A 179 16.68 5.08 1.08
CA GLY A 179 17.06 3.68 0.93
C GLY A 179 17.18 3.27 -0.54
N PHE A 180 16.14 3.47 -1.32
CA PHE A 180 16.14 3.16 -2.76
C PHE A 180 17.09 4.08 -3.56
N GLY A 181 17.24 5.34 -3.12
CA GLY A 181 18.24 6.24 -3.70
C GLY A 181 19.67 5.73 -3.53
N ASN A 182 20.02 5.23 -2.34
CA ASN A 182 21.34 4.65 -2.05
C ASN A 182 21.60 3.35 -2.85
N MET A 183 20.54 2.61 -3.17
CA MET A 183 20.63 1.43 -4.05
C MET A 183 20.75 1.81 -5.54
N ASN A 184 20.72 3.08 -5.91
CA ASN A 184 20.61 3.56 -7.29
C ASN A 184 19.41 2.96 -8.07
N ALA A 185 18.35 2.58 -7.38
CA ALA A 185 17.18 1.97 -7.98
C ALA A 185 16.18 3.00 -8.54
N THR A 186 16.18 4.20 -7.95
CA THR A 186 15.26 5.30 -8.32
C THR A 186 15.93 6.34 -9.21
N ALA A 187 15.12 7.02 -10.01
CA ALA A 187 15.59 8.04 -10.96
C ALA A 187 16.27 9.21 -10.24
N ASN A 188 17.49 9.52 -10.64
CA ASN A 188 18.21 10.72 -10.19
C ASN A 188 17.63 11.97 -10.86
N SER A 189 17.19 12.92 -10.06
CA SER A 189 16.49 14.10 -10.58
C SER A 189 17.38 15.00 -11.44
N GLU A 190 18.64 15.20 -11.05
CA GLU A 190 19.60 15.98 -11.84
C GLU A 190 19.88 15.35 -13.21
N GLU A 191 20.10 14.04 -13.22
CA GLU A 191 20.32 13.31 -14.49
C GLU A 191 19.12 13.41 -15.42
N MET A 192 17.91 13.29 -14.87
CA MET A 192 16.68 13.37 -15.67
C MET A 192 16.47 14.78 -16.23
N TYR A 193 16.69 15.81 -15.43
CA TYR A 193 16.66 17.20 -15.91
C TYR A 193 17.76 17.46 -16.95
N GLY A 194 18.96 16.92 -16.76
CA GLY A 194 20.06 17.01 -17.73
C GLY A 194 19.74 16.36 -19.07
N LYS A 195 18.84 15.37 -19.10
CA LYS A 195 18.30 14.77 -20.33
C LYS A 195 17.14 15.59 -20.94
N GLY A 196 16.82 16.76 -20.38
CA GLY A 196 15.71 17.61 -20.82
C GLY A 196 14.32 17.04 -20.50
N ILE A 197 14.21 16.18 -19.50
CA ILE A 197 12.94 15.53 -19.12
C ILE A 197 12.31 16.32 -17.98
N ASP A 198 11.07 16.76 -18.16
CA ASP A 198 10.28 17.41 -17.11
C ASP A 198 9.88 16.39 -16.03
N ALA A 199 9.79 16.83 -14.77
CA ALA A 199 9.45 16.00 -13.61
C ALA A 199 8.18 15.16 -13.79
N ARG A 200 7.17 15.69 -14.47
CA ARG A 200 5.93 15.00 -14.79
C ARG A 200 6.10 13.73 -15.62
N PHE A 201 7.25 13.62 -16.30
CA PHE A 201 7.56 12.52 -17.20
C PHE A 201 8.75 11.67 -16.74
N PHE A 202 9.14 11.75 -15.47
CA PHE A 202 10.20 10.92 -14.92
C PHE A 202 9.80 9.44 -14.84
N SER A 203 8.53 9.15 -14.54
CA SER A 203 7.99 7.79 -14.64
C SER A 203 7.84 7.40 -16.11
N ARG A 204 8.71 6.52 -16.58
CA ARG A 204 8.92 6.22 -18.01
C ARG A 204 9.15 4.73 -18.23
N ALA A 205 8.20 3.90 -17.88
CA ALA A 205 8.29 2.47 -18.15
C ALA A 205 8.57 2.23 -19.66
N ASN A 206 9.51 1.31 -19.95
CA ASN A 206 9.91 0.93 -21.31
C ASN A 206 10.55 2.04 -22.19
N ASP A 207 10.74 3.26 -21.68
CA ASP A 207 11.46 4.32 -22.42
C ASP A 207 12.98 4.14 -22.24
N ARG A 208 13.74 4.35 -23.32
CA ARG A 208 15.22 4.23 -23.29
C ARG A 208 15.88 5.29 -22.41
N ARG A 209 15.22 6.42 -22.16
CA ARG A 209 15.71 7.52 -21.33
C ARG A 209 15.35 7.36 -19.86
N ARG A 210 14.72 6.25 -19.45
CA ARG A 210 14.41 6.01 -18.04
C ARG A 210 15.67 6.05 -17.18
N GLY A 211 15.54 6.51 -15.96
CA GLY A 211 16.64 6.61 -14.99
C GLY A 211 16.49 5.72 -13.75
N GLY A 212 15.47 4.90 -13.70
CA GLY A 212 15.06 4.11 -12.55
C GLY A 212 13.55 4.23 -12.32
N PHE A 213 13.03 3.59 -11.29
CA PHE A 213 11.64 3.76 -10.92
C PHE A 213 11.41 5.05 -10.11
N LEU A 214 10.16 5.43 -9.94
CA LEU A 214 9.72 6.51 -9.04
C LEU A 214 8.81 5.90 -7.98
N GLU A 215 9.07 6.27 -6.73
CA GLU A 215 8.20 5.92 -5.63
C GLU A 215 6.93 6.78 -5.68
N SER A 216 5.81 6.21 -5.23
CA SER A 216 4.53 6.90 -5.19
C SER A 216 3.76 6.52 -3.93
N GLN A 217 3.10 7.49 -3.34
CA GLN A 217 2.03 7.25 -2.39
C GLN A 217 0.81 6.73 -3.15
N GLY A 218 0.14 5.73 -2.61
CA GLY A 218 -1.10 5.29 -3.20
C GLY A 218 -1.35 3.79 -3.08
N GLY A 219 -2.43 3.40 -3.70
CA GLY A 219 -2.89 2.04 -3.78
C GLY A 219 -4.28 1.96 -4.36
N GLY A 220 -4.90 0.80 -4.26
CA GLY A 220 -6.24 0.57 -4.76
C GLY A 220 -6.84 -0.70 -4.20
N THR A 221 -8.15 -0.79 -4.30
CA THR A 221 -8.94 -1.94 -3.89
C THR A 221 -9.68 -2.52 -5.09
N ILE A 222 -9.68 -3.85 -5.20
CA ILE A 222 -10.43 -4.63 -6.17
C ILE A 222 -11.36 -5.55 -5.40
N LEU A 223 -12.61 -5.61 -5.82
CA LEU A 223 -13.63 -6.51 -5.28
C LEU A 223 -13.73 -7.72 -6.18
N VAL A 224 -13.54 -8.91 -5.62
CA VAL A 224 -13.52 -10.18 -6.38
C VAL A 224 -14.55 -11.14 -5.80
N THR A 225 -15.32 -11.77 -6.69
CA THR A 225 -16.29 -12.79 -6.32
C THR A 225 -16.39 -13.86 -7.40
N ARG A 226 -17.05 -14.99 -7.10
CA ARG A 226 -17.36 -16.02 -8.08
C ARG A 226 -18.35 -15.50 -9.13
N GLY A 227 -18.21 -16.00 -10.37
CA GLY A 227 -19.08 -15.58 -11.46
C GLY A 227 -20.56 -15.90 -11.24
N ASP A 228 -20.88 -17.05 -10.65
CA ASP A 228 -22.25 -17.46 -10.33
C ASP A 228 -22.90 -16.55 -9.25
N ILE A 229 -22.09 -16.05 -8.30
CA ILE A 229 -22.56 -15.09 -7.29
C ILE A 229 -22.77 -13.73 -7.93
N ALA A 230 -21.83 -13.26 -8.75
CA ALA A 230 -22.00 -12.00 -9.47
C ALA A 230 -23.28 -11.98 -10.32
N GLU A 231 -23.54 -13.08 -11.06
CA GLU A 231 -24.76 -13.22 -11.88
C GLU A 231 -26.02 -13.26 -11.00
N LYS A 232 -26.03 -14.08 -9.94
CA LYS A 232 -27.17 -14.21 -9.03
C LYS A 232 -27.55 -12.92 -8.35
N LEU A 233 -26.57 -12.11 -7.96
CA LEU A 233 -26.78 -10.84 -7.25
C LEU A 233 -26.88 -9.64 -8.20
N GLY A 234 -26.69 -9.84 -9.51
CA GLY A 234 -26.71 -8.77 -10.49
C GLY A 234 -25.57 -7.76 -10.31
N LEU A 235 -24.41 -8.22 -9.81
CA LEU A 235 -23.28 -7.34 -9.58
C LEU A 235 -22.64 -6.89 -10.90
N PRO A 236 -22.18 -5.65 -11.03
CA PRO A 236 -21.50 -5.20 -12.23
C PRO A 236 -20.13 -5.90 -12.34
N VAL A 237 -19.88 -6.55 -13.47
CA VAL A 237 -18.61 -7.22 -13.75
C VAL A 237 -17.77 -6.33 -14.66
N ALA A 238 -16.70 -5.76 -14.12
CA ALA A 238 -15.78 -4.93 -14.89
C ALA A 238 -14.78 -5.80 -15.72
N ALA A 239 -14.35 -6.92 -15.15
CA ALA A 239 -13.43 -7.85 -15.81
C ALA A 239 -13.53 -9.24 -15.19
N VAL A 240 -13.00 -10.25 -15.90
CA VAL A 240 -12.83 -11.61 -15.43
C VAL A 240 -11.35 -11.87 -15.24
N VAL A 241 -10.94 -12.43 -14.09
CA VAL A 241 -9.55 -12.84 -13.86
C VAL A 241 -9.33 -14.14 -14.63
N GLY A 242 -8.70 -14.04 -15.79
CA GLY A 242 -8.40 -15.20 -16.66
C GLY A 242 -7.17 -15.97 -16.20
N PHE A 243 -6.19 -15.28 -15.67
CA PHE A 243 -4.96 -15.87 -15.15
C PHE A 243 -4.33 -14.93 -14.11
N ILE A 244 -3.78 -15.49 -13.04
CA ILE A 244 -2.92 -14.79 -12.10
C ILE A 244 -2.01 -15.81 -11.42
N HIS A 245 -0.72 -15.52 -11.35
CA HIS A 245 0.25 -16.35 -10.63
C HIS A 245 1.52 -15.57 -10.33
N SER A 246 2.16 -15.86 -9.20
CA SER A 246 3.42 -15.26 -8.76
C SER A 246 4.59 -16.20 -8.98
N TYR A 247 5.73 -15.63 -9.35
CA TYR A 247 6.97 -16.35 -9.53
C TYR A 247 8.11 -15.58 -8.86
N ALA A 248 8.98 -16.27 -8.14
CA ALA A 248 10.17 -15.68 -7.57
C ALA A 248 11.27 -15.52 -8.63
N ASP A 249 12.05 -14.45 -8.53
CA ASP A 249 13.19 -14.22 -9.46
C ASP A 249 14.34 -15.21 -9.27
N GLY A 250 14.51 -15.74 -8.07
CA GLY A 250 15.48 -16.79 -7.74
C GLY A 250 16.95 -16.37 -7.66
N ALA A 251 17.28 -15.12 -8.02
CA ALA A 251 18.68 -14.69 -8.14
C ALA A 251 19.09 -13.57 -7.18
N HIS A 252 18.16 -12.77 -6.68
CA HIS A 252 18.47 -11.66 -5.77
C HIS A 252 17.32 -11.43 -4.78
N THR A 253 17.66 -10.95 -3.58
CA THR A 253 16.65 -10.73 -2.51
C THR A 253 15.88 -9.42 -2.61
N SER A 254 16.42 -8.40 -3.26
CA SER A 254 15.88 -7.03 -3.20
C SER A 254 15.74 -6.35 -4.55
N ILE A 255 16.51 -6.72 -5.55
CA ILE A 255 16.49 -6.14 -6.89
C ILE A 255 15.95 -7.19 -7.86
N PRO A 256 14.91 -6.88 -8.65
CA PRO A 256 14.41 -7.81 -9.65
C PRO A 256 15.53 -8.28 -10.58
N ALA A 257 15.75 -9.59 -10.65
CA ALA A 257 16.72 -10.16 -11.53
C ALA A 257 16.15 -10.20 -12.97
N PRO A 258 16.96 -9.94 -14.00
CA PRO A 258 16.47 -10.07 -15.36
C PRO A 258 16.18 -11.55 -15.67
N GLY A 259 14.95 -11.86 -16.00
CA GLY A 259 14.61 -13.02 -16.77
C GLY A 259 13.73 -14.06 -16.10
N LEU A 260 14.15 -14.75 -15.06
CA LEU A 260 13.48 -16.00 -14.66
C LEU A 260 12.04 -15.79 -14.14
N GLY A 261 11.84 -14.96 -13.14
CA GLY A 261 10.51 -14.70 -12.59
C GLY A 261 9.60 -13.97 -13.57
N ALA A 262 10.09 -12.91 -14.20
CA ALA A 262 9.34 -12.15 -15.20
C ALA A 262 9.02 -12.99 -16.45
N LEU A 263 9.96 -13.84 -16.89
CA LEU A 263 9.74 -14.74 -18.03
C LEU A 263 8.68 -15.80 -17.69
N ALA A 264 8.77 -16.41 -16.50
CA ALA A 264 7.78 -17.39 -16.06
C ALA A 264 6.38 -16.78 -15.94
N ALA A 265 6.26 -15.58 -15.39
CA ALA A 265 5.00 -14.86 -15.33
C ALA A 265 4.42 -14.54 -16.72
N GLY A 266 5.28 -14.16 -17.67
CA GLY A 266 4.86 -13.91 -19.06
C GLY A 266 4.50 -15.14 -19.87
N LEU A 267 5.02 -16.32 -19.51
CA LEU A 267 4.74 -17.59 -20.21
C LEU A 267 3.62 -18.40 -19.53
N GLY A 268 3.27 -18.08 -18.29
CA GLY A 268 2.26 -18.78 -17.51
C GLY A 268 0.82 -18.39 -17.87
N GLY A 269 0.63 -17.22 -18.46
CA GLY A 269 -0.67 -16.79 -19.00
C GLY A 269 -0.79 -17.21 -20.46
#